data_a208cbf6e523207cca7a2baa565946ee
#
_entry.id   a208cbf6e523207cca7a2baa565946ee
#
_cell.length_a   1.000
_cell.length_b   1.000
_cell.length_c   1.000
_cell.angle_alpha   90.00
_cell.angle_beta   90.00
_cell.angle_gamma   90.00
#
_symmetry.space_group_name_H-M   'P 1'
#
loop_
_entity.id
_entity.type
_entity.pdbx_description
1 polymer ?
#
loop_
_entity_poly.entity_id
_entity_poly.type
_entity_poly.pdbx_seq_one_letter_code
_entity_poly.pdbx_strand_id
1 'polypeptide(L)'
;MKAVALPIQPPYPVMDAELVGELPRGREWQYEPKWDGFRCLAFRNGETVELQSKSGKPLARYFPDVVAMLKSLSARRFVIDSELVIPVDGGTSFEELQLRLHPAASRVRKLADAHPAVMIAFDLLVDASGRSLAAKPLKDRRKALERFHADFAKDVKRLRLSPATTNIKQALEWLRRAGNSLDGIVAKRLDLGYRSGDRTGMVKYKVIRSADCVVGGFRYLEGTKLVGSLLLGLYGEDGLLHHVGFTSSIRDEDRKALTARLVKLRRPPGFTGRAPGGPSRWSTERTGEWEPLKQVLVVEVAYDQFTGGRFRHGTKFLRWRPDKAPSQCKFDQVERRSPGPEAIPVRLR
;
A
#
# COMPACT_ATOMS: atom_id res chain seq x y z
N MET A 1 -39.50 -14.51 5.77
CA MET A 1 -38.56 -15.58 5.38
C MET A 1 -37.17 -15.21 5.90
N LYS A 2 -36.50 -16.06 6.70
CA LYS A 2 -35.09 -15.84 7.08
C LYS A 2 -34.25 -15.86 5.81
N ALA A 3 -33.44 -14.81 5.59
CA ALA A 3 -32.53 -14.77 4.45
C ALA A 3 -31.60 -15.98 4.52
N VAL A 4 -31.50 -16.75 3.43
CA VAL A 4 -30.56 -17.86 3.34
C VAL A 4 -29.15 -17.31 3.48
N ALA A 5 -28.36 -17.87 4.40
CA ALA A 5 -26.99 -17.45 4.65
C ALA A 5 -26.12 -17.54 3.38
N LEU A 6 -25.15 -16.64 3.23
CA LEU A 6 -24.15 -16.77 2.18
C LEU A 6 -23.25 -18.00 2.45
N PRO A 7 -22.78 -18.69 1.39
CA PRO A 7 -21.86 -19.83 1.56
C PRO A 7 -20.47 -19.42 2.05
N ILE A 8 -20.15 -18.14 1.97
CA ILE A 8 -18.92 -17.52 2.49
C ILE A 8 -19.35 -16.37 3.41
N GLN A 9 -18.87 -16.36 4.64
CA GLN A 9 -19.23 -15.37 5.67
C GLN A 9 -18.00 -14.80 6.37
N PRO A 10 -18.06 -13.56 6.89
CA PRO A 10 -16.98 -13.00 7.70
C PRO A 10 -16.89 -13.68 9.09
N PRO A 11 -15.67 -13.84 9.66
CA PRO A 11 -14.41 -13.51 9.03
C PRO A 11 -13.96 -14.60 8.03
N TYR A 12 -13.64 -14.20 6.82
CA TYR A 12 -13.13 -15.10 5.79
C TYR A 12 -11.69 -14.73 5.43
N PRO A 13 -10.71 -15.61 5.62
CA PRO A 13 -9.31 -15.31 5.30
C PRO A 13 -9.14 -15.05 3.81
N VAL A 14 -8.51 -13.93 3.46
CA VAL A 14 -8.25 -13.61 2.05
C VAL A 14 -7.10 -14.46 1.50
N MET A 15 -7.14 -14.78 0.20
CA MET A 15 -5.99 -15.29 -0.51
C MET A 15 -4.92 -14.19 -0.59
N ASP A 16 -3.69 -14.46 -0.16
CA ASP A 16 -2.57 -13.50 -0.19
C ASP A 16 -1.61 -13.80 -1.35
N ALA A 17 -0.65 -12.90 -1.58
CA ALA A 17 0.34 -13.02 -2.62
C ALA A 17 1.75 -13.18 -2.03
N GLU A 18 2.52 -14.11 -2.58
CA GLU A 18 3.95 -14.25 -2.30
C GLU A 18 4.73 -13.12 -2.99
N LEU A 19 5.75 -12.58 -2.31
CA LEU A 19 6.64 -11.58 -2.91
C LEU A 19 7.68 -12.25 -3.79
N VAL A 20 7.78 -11.81 -5.04
CA VAL A 20 8.75 -12.32 -6.00
C VAL A 20 9.68 -11.23 -6.53
N GLY A 21 10.90 -11.62 -6.90
CA GLY A 21 11.89 -10.72 -7.52
C GLY A 21 11.59 -10.43 -9.00
N GLU A 22 10.88 -11.34 -9.67
CA GLU A 22 10.49 -11.21 -11.08
C GLU A 22 9.06 -11.70 -11.29
N LEU A 23 8.37 -11.12 -12.27
CA LEU A 23 7.04 -11.60 -12.67
C LEU A 23 7.16 -12.93 -13.37
N PRO A 24 6.34 -13.95 -12.97
CA PRO A 24 6.28 -15.22 -13.68
C PRO A 24 5.81 -14.99 -15.12
N ARG A 25 6.27 -15.87 -16.02
CA ARG A 25 5.89 -15.86 -17.43
C ARG A 25 5.09 -17.12 -17.76
N GLY A 26 4.19 -17.02 -18.72
CA GLY A 26 3.39 -18.15 -19.18
C GLY A 26 1.94 -17.77 -19.41
N ARG A 27 1.22 -18.61 -20.18
CA ARG A 27 -0.21 -18.37 -20.53
C ARG A 27 -1.16 -18.67 -19.37
N GLU A 28 -0.66 -19.31 -18.33
CA GLU A 28 -1.38 -19.65 -17.11
C GLU A 28 -1.50 -18.48 -16.13
N TRP A 29 -0.87 -17.34 -16.41
CA TRP A 29 -0.87 -16.18 -15.53
C TRP A 29 -1.73 -15.04 -16.07
N GLN A 30 -2.52 -14.45 -15.16
CA GLN A 30 -3.19 -13.16 -15.32
C GLN A 30 -2.49 -12.12 -14.47
N TYR A 31 -2.20 -10.96 -15.05
CA TYR A 31 -1.56 -9.83 -14.38
C TYR A 31 -2.58 -8.73 -14.13
N GLU A 32 -2.48 -8.11 -12.96
CA GLU A 32 -3.31 -6.99 -12.53
C GLU A 32 -2.44 -5.92 -11.86
N PRO A 33 -2.83 -4.63 -11.91
CA PRO A 33 -2.17 -3.59 -11.12
C PRO A 33 -2.24 -3.93 -9.63
N LYS A 34 -1.13 -3.77 -8.91
CA LYS A 34 -1.13 -3.81 -7.47
C LYS A 34 -1.53 -2.44 -6.94
N TRP A 35 -2.80 -2.31 -6.61
CA TRP A 35 -3.36 -1.11 -6.03
C TRP A 35 -2.79 -0.84 -4.64
N ASP A 36 -2.64 0.44 -4.29
CA ASP A 36 -2.23 0.87 -2.97
C ASP A 36 -3.43 1.42 -2.21
N GLY A 37 -4.06 0.55 -1.44
CA GLY A 37 -5.27 0.86 -0.72
C GLY A 37 -5.51 -0.03 0.49
N PHE A 38 -6.77 -0.23 0.84
CA PHE A 38 -7.19 -1.20 1.87
C PHE A 38 -7.90 -2.36 1.20
N ARG A 39 -7.31 -3.58 1.28
CA ARG A 39 -8.00 -4.80 0.86
C ARG A 39 -9.33 -4.93 1.57
N CYS A 40 -10.38 -5.16 0.80
CA CYS A 40 -11.73 -5.24 1.31
C CYS A 40 -12.48 -6.42 0.70
N LEU A 41 -12.88 -7.40 1.52
CA LEU A 41 -13.95 -8.32 1.19
C LEU A 41 -15.29 -7.67 1.52
N ALA A 42 -16.14 -7.52 0.51
CA ALA A 42 -17.48 -6.98 0.64
C ALA A 42 -18.50 -8.11 0.54
N PHE A 43 -19.28 -8.29 1.59
CA PHE A 43 -20.36 -9.27 1.68
C PHE A 43 -21.69 -8.53 1.61
N ARG A 44 -22.60 -8.99 0.76
CA ARG A 44 -23.97 -8.53 0.76
C ARG A 44 -24.94 -9.70 0.83
N ASN A 45 -25.86 -9.63 1.79
CA ASN A 45 -26.97 -10.58 1.93
C ASN A 45 -28.27 -9.83 2.24
N GLY A 46 -29.09 -9.61 1.24
CA GLY A 46 -30.29 -8.78 1.34
C GLY A 46 -29.93 -7.32 1.66
N GLU A 47 -30.39 -6.82 2.80
CA GLU A 47 -30.14 -5.46 3.29
C GLU A 47 -28.81 -5.34 4.06
N THR A 48 -28.24 -6.46 4.46
CA THR A 48 -26.98 -6.46 5.22
C THR A 48 -25.80 -6.34 4.27
N VAL A 49 -24.90 -5.39 4.57
CA VAL A 49 -23.61 -5.22 3.92
C VAL A 49 -22.54 -5.21 4.99
N GLU A 50 -21.57 -6.10 4.87
CA GLU A 50 -20.41 -6.17 5.72
C GLU A 50 -19.14 -5.96 4.88
N LEU A 51 -18.19 -5.20 5.42
CA LEU A 51 -16.89 -4.97 4.82
C LEU A 51 -15.83 -5.49 5.77
N GLN A 52 -14.94 -6.32 5.27
CA GLN A 52 -13.86 -6.94 6.03
C GLN A 52 -12.50 -6.56 5.46
N SER A 53 -11.57 -6.18 6.33
CA SER A 53 -10.17 -5.92 5.97
C SER A 53 -9.40 -7.23 5.70
N LYS A 54 -8.19 -7.10 5.16
CA LYS A 54 -7.25 -8.23 4.99
C LYS A 54 -7.04 -9.04 6.28
N SER A 55 -7.02 -8.39 7.44
CA SER A 55 -6.81 -9.03 8.75
C SER A 55 -8.10 -9.55 9.40
N GLY A 56 -9.22 -9.57 8.68
CA GLY A 56 -10.51 -10.02 9.22
C GLY A 56 -11.29 -8.97 10.01
N LYS A 57 -10.73 -7.77 10.22
CA LYS A 57 -11.39 -6.70 11.01
C LYS A 57 -12.49 -6.01 10.21
N PRO A 58 -13.60 -5.59 10.85
CA PRO A 58 -14.69 -4.90 10.17
C PRO A 58 -14.27 -3.50 9.72
N LEU A 59 -14.65 -3.12 8.48
CA LEU A 59 -14.38 -1.82 7.87
C LEU A 59 -15.63 -0.96 7.68
N ALA A 60 -16.84 -1.51 7.75
CA ALA A 60 -18.09 -0.84 7.36
C ALA A 60 -18.29 0.52 8.06
N ARG A 61 -17.93 0.64 9.35
CA ARG A 61 -18.04 1.91 10.10
C ARG A 61 -17.16 3.03 9.55
N TYR A 62 -16.08 2.69 8.87
CA TYR A 62 -15.11 3.64 8.31
C TYR A 62 -15.39 4.01 6.85
N PHE A 63 -16.25 3.23 6.19
CA PHE A 63 -16.61 3.38 4.78
C PHE A 63 -18.13 3.36 4.58
N PRO A 64 -18.90 4.28 5.24
CA PRO A 64 -20.35 4.33 5.10
C PRO A 64 -20.81 4.63 3.67
N ASP A 65 -20.00 5.37 2.92
CA ASP A 65 -20.19 5.68 1.50
C ASP A 65 -20.10 4.43 0.60
N VAL A 66 -19.18 3.49 0.91
CA VAL A 66 -19.09 2.20 0.21
C VAL A 66 -20.26 1.30 0.57
N VAL A 67 -20.66 1.26 1.86
CA VAL A 67 -21.84 0.51 2.30
C VAL A 67 -23.10 1.00 1.57
N ALA A 68 -23.30 2.32 1.50
CA ALA A 68 -24.44 2.92 0.79
C ALA A 68 -24.41 2.57 -0.71
N MET A 69 -23.25 2.69 -1.35
CA MET A 69 -23.04 2.31 -2.74
C MET A 69 -23.40 0.83 -3.00
N LEU A 70 -22.92 -0.10 -2.17
CA LEU A 70 -23.21 -1.52 -2.34
C LEU A 70 -24.70 -1.84 -2.10
N LYS A 71 -25.37 -1.12 -1.19
CA LYS A 71 -26.82 -1.24 -0.97
C LYS A 71 -27.64 -0.75 -2.15
N SER A 72 -27.17 0.20 -2.93
CA SER A 72 -27.88 0.71 -4.12
C SER A 72 -27.86 -0.25 -5.31
N LEU A 73 -26.97 -1.26 -5.33
CA LEU A 73 -26.98 -2.27 -6.39
C LEU A 73 -28.28 -3.09 -6.35
N SER A 74 -28.79 -3.49 -7.51
CA SER A 74 -29.95 -4.40 -7.61
C SER A 74 -29.59 -5.84 -7.20
N ALA A 75 -28.33 -6.27 -7.35
CA ALA A 75 -27.84 -7.55 -6.83
C ALA A 75 -27.86 -7.54 -5.30
N ARG A 76 -28.62 -8.44 -4.69
CA ARG A 76 -28.82 -8.49 -3.23
C ARG A 76 -28.00 -9.55 -2.51
N ARG A 77 -27.23 -10.34 -3.25
CA ARG A 77 -26.35 -11.39 -2.71
C ARG A 77 -25.06 -11.43 -3.50
N PHE A 78 -23.91 -11.27 -2.83
CA PHE A 78 -22.60 -11.44 -3.42
C PHE A 78 -21.48 -11.39 -2.38
N VAL A 79 -20.30 -11.89 -2.75
CA VAL A 79 -19.03 -11.62 -2.06
C VAL A 79 -18.00 -11.20 -3.10
N ILE A 80 -17.50 -9.97 -2.96
CA ILE A 80 -16.49 -9.36 -3.86
C ILE A 80 -15.20 -9.14 -3.10
N ASP A 81 -14.06 -9.54 -3.67
CA ASP A 81 -12.74 -9.18 -3.20
C ASP A 81 -12.22 -7.99 -4.00
N SER A 82 -11.77 -6.96 -3.29
CA SER A 82 -11.49 -5.65 -3.85
C SER A 82 -10.40 -4.90 -3.09
N GLU A 83 -9.96 -3.79 -3.66
CA GLU A 83 -9.17 -2.77 -2.97
C GLU A 83 -9.99 -1.48 -2.85
N LEU A 84 -10.05 -0.89 -1.66
CA LEU A 84 -10.58 0.44 -1.44
C LEU A 84 -9.48 1.47 -1.66
N VAL A 85 -9.75 2.46 -2.49
CA VAL A 85 -8.84 3.57 -2.75
C VAL A 85 -9.58 4.91 -2.64
N ILE A 86 -8.87 5.98 -2.32
CA ILE A 86 -9.41 7.35 -2.40
C ILE A 86 -8.71 8.07 -3.54
N PRO A 87 -9.45 8.40 -4.62
CA PRO A 87 -8.91 9.19 -5.72
C PRO A 87 -8.55 10.60 -5.28
N VAL A 88 -7.40 11.08 -5.75
CA VAL A 88 -6.94 12.47 -5.62
C VAL A 88 -6.40 12.93 -6.98
N ASP A 89 -6.08 14.23 -7.09
CA ASP A 89 -5.42 14.73 -8.31
C ASP A 89 -4.09 14.00 -8.53
N GLY A 90 -3.96 13.37 -9.69
CA GLY A 90 -2.77 12.62 -10.08
C GLY A 90 -2.69 11.18 -9.57
N GLY A 91 -3.73 10.60 -8.94
CA GLY A 91 -3.68 9.20 -8.53
C GLY A 91 -4.61 8.81 -7.40
N THR A 92 -4.08 8.09 -6.41
CA THR A 92 -4.79 7.69 -5.19
C THR A 92 -3.99 8.08 -3.95
N SER A 93 -4.68 8.44 -2.86
CA SER A 93 -4.05 8.77 -1.58
C SER A 93 -4.30 7.70 -0.54
N PHE A 94 -3.24 7.04 -0.10
CA PHE A 94 -3.31 6.13 1.03
C PHE A 94 -3.46 6.88 2.37
N GLU A 95 -2.96 8.11 2.45
CA GLU A 95 -3.09 8.95 3.64
C GLU A 95 -4.56 9.27 3.91
N GLU A 96 -5.33 9.64 2.88
CA GLU A 96 -6.78 9.85 2.99
C GLU A 96 -7.52 8.60 3.48
N LEU A 97 -7.10 7.40 3.04
CA LEU A 97 -7.63 6.14 3.58
C LEU A 97 -7.33 5.98 5.08
N GLN A 98 -6.11 6.31 5.51
CA GLN A 98 -5.74 6.23 6.93
C GLN A 98 -6.53 7.21 7.80
N LEU A 99 -6.82 8.42 7.30
CA LEU A 99 -7.65 9.40 7.99
C LEU A 99 -9.06 8.88 8.27
N ARG A 100 -9.57 7.97 7.43
CA ARG A 100 -10.89 7.32 7.65
C ARG A 100 -10.93 6.44 8.89
N LEU A 101 -9.80 5.89 9.35
CA LEU A 101 -9.73 5.05 10.54
C LEU A 101 -9.80 5.91 11.82
N HIS A 102 -10.93 6.57 12.03
CA HIS A 102 -11.14 7.49 13.16
C HIS A 102 -12.26 7.01 14.08
N PRO A 103 -12.14 7.18 15.42
CA PRO A 103 -13.18 6.75 16.38
C PRO A 103 -14.49 7.54 16.25
N ALA A 104 -14.44 8.85 15.93
CA ALA A 104 -15.62 9.70 15.82
C ALA A 104 -16.35 9.50 14.49
N ALA A 105 -17.58 9.02 14.53
CA ALA A 105 -18.42 8.76 13.36
C ALA A 105 -18.73 10.02 12.54
N SER A 106 -18.87 11.20 13.18
CA SER A 106 -19.09 12.48 12.51
C SER A 106 -17.93 12.85 11.59
N ARG A 107 -16.69 12.67 12.06
CA ARG A 107 -15.48 12.90 11.25
C ARG A 107 -15.38 11.93 10.07
N VAL A 108 -15.70 10.66 10.31
CA VAL A 108 -15.72 9.64 9.23
C VAL A 108 -16.72 10.04 8.15
N ARG A 109 -17.94 10.46 8.50
CA ARG A 109 -18.94 10.91 7.51
C ARG A 109 -18.45 12.12 6.72
N LYS A 110 -17.94 13.17 7.42
CA LYS A 110 -17.39 14.36 6.76
C LYS A 110 -16.28 14.00 5.74
N LEU A 111 -15.38 13.07 6.09
CA LEU A 111 -14.33 12.61 5.18
C LEU A 111 -14.90 11.75 4.05
N ALA A 112 -15.97 10.97 4.30
CA ALA A 112 -16.63 10.18 3.28
C ALA A 112 -17.32 11.04 2.22
N ASP A 113 -17.90 12.16 2.63
CA ASP A 113 -18.56 13.10 1.73
C ASP A 113 -17.54 13.92 0.93
N ALA A 114 -16.45 14.36 1.58
CA ALA A 114 -15.41 15.16 0.93
C ALA A 114 -14.54 14.34 -0.05
N HIS A 115 -14.16 13.13 0.32
CA HIS A 115 -13.27 12.26 -0.43
C HIS A 115 -13.84 10.84 -0.50
N PRO A 116 -14.90 10.59 -1.29
CA PRO A 116 -15.54 9.27 -1.34
C PRO A 116 -14.61 8.19 -1.88
N ALA A 117 -14.67 7.02 -1.24
CA ALA A 117 -13.85 5.88 -1.63
C ALA A 117 -14.40 5.21 -2.90
N VAL A 118 -13.46 4.70 -3.71
CA VAL A 118 -13.73 3.85 -4.87
C VAL A 118 -13.33 2.42 -4.51
N MET A 119 -14.19 1.47 -4.85
CA MET A 119 -13.95 0.03 -4.74
C MET A 119 -13.47 -0.50 -6.08
N ILE A 120 -12.26 -1.07 -6.12
CA ILE A 120 -11.69 -1.70 -7.31
C ILE A 120 -11.79 -3.21 -7.12
N ALA A 121 -12.76 -3.82 -7.78
CA ALA A 121 -13.04 -5.26 -7.71
C ALA A 121 -12.10 -6.06 -8.60
N PHE A 122 -11.57 -7.15 -8.09
CA PHE A 122 -10.66 -8.04 -8.83
C PHE A 122 -11.00 -9.53 -8.68
N ASP A 123 -11.93 -9.91 -7.80
CA ASP A 123 -12.43 -11.29 -7.71
C ASP A 123 -13.90 -11.31 -7.24
N LEU A 124 -14.63 -12.34 -7.66
CA LEU A 124 -16.00 -12.60 -7.24
C LEU A 124 -16.08 -14.01 -6.63
N LEU A 125 -16.38 -14.09 -5.33
CA LEU A 125 -16.37 -15.34 -4.59
C LEU A 125 -17.78 -15.94 -4.42
N VAL A 126 -18.82 -15.09 -4.43
CA VAL A 126 -20.24 -15.49 -4.46
C VAL A 126 -20.94 -14.63 -5.49
N ASP A 127 -21.68 -15.27 -6.41
CA ASP A 127 -22.42 -14.58 -7.46
C ASP A 127 -23.78 -14.01 -6.98
N ALA A 128 -24.47 -13.25 -7.84
CA ALA A 128 -25.74 -12.61 -7.52
C ALA A 128 -26.86 -13.62 -7.18
N SER A 129 -26.76 -14.88 -7.60
CA SER A 129 -27.67 -15.96 -7.20
C SER A 129 -27.36 -16.54 -5.82
N GLY A 130 -26.22 -16.16 -5.22
CA GLY A 130 -25.74 -16.66 -3.94
C GLY A 130 -24.95 -17.96 -4.02
N ARG A 131 -24.48 -18.37 -5.20
CA ARG A 131 -23.62 -19.54 -5.38
C ARG A 131 -22.16 -19.20 -5.14
N SER A 132 -21.45 -20.07 -4.42
CA SER A 132 -19.99 -19.93 -4.26
C SER A 132 -19.26 -20.21 -5.57
N LEU A 133 -18.34 -19.33 -5.91
CA LEU A 133 -17.40 -19.46 -7.02
C LEU A 133 -15.97 -19.76 -6.55
N ALA A 134 -15.70 -19.77 -5.24
CA ALA A 134 -14.35 -19.86 -4.70
C ALA A 134 -13.56 -21.06 -5.22
N ALA A 135 -14.19 -22.22 -5.38
CA ALA A 135 -13.55 -23.43 -5.93
C ALA A 135 -13.33 -23.38 -7.46
N LYS A 136 -13.97 -22.43 -8.18
CA LYS A 136 -13.82 -22.32 -9.63
C LYS A 136 -12.45 -21.72 -10.00
N PRO A 137 -11.88 -22.11 -11.16
CA PRO A 137 -10.68 -21.47 -11.69
C PRO A 137 -10.83 -19.94 -11.80
N LEU A 138 -9.72 -19.19 -11.61
CA LEU A 138 -9.75 -17.73 -11.72
C LEU A 138 -10.35 -17.24 -13.05
N LYS A 139 -10.03 -17.90 -14.16
CA LYS A 139 -10.59 -17.55 -15.48
C LYS A 139 -12.11 -17.51 -15.49
N ASP A 140 -12.77 -18.39 -14.74
CA ASP A 140 -14.24 -18.46 -14.66
C ASP A 140 -14.78 -17.41 -13.68
N ARG A 141 -14.10 -17.22 -12.54
CA ARG A 141 -14.45 -16.18 -11.56
C ARG A 141 -14.31 -14.78 -12.17
N ARG A 142 -13.26 -14.55 -12.98
CA ARG A 142 -13.05 -13.29 -13.68
C ARG A 142 -14.18 -13.00 -14.68
N LYS A 143 -14.60 -13.98 -15.48
CA LYS A 143 -15.74 -13.84 -16.38
C LYS A 143 -17.03 -13.55 -15.61
N ALA A 144 -17.22 -14.21 -14.46
CA ALA A 144 -18.38 -13.97 -13.61
C ALA A 144 -18.36 -12.55 -13.00
N LEU A 145 -17.19 -12.04 -12.58
CA LEU A 145 -17.02 -10.68 -12.09
C LEU A 145 -17.32 -9.64 -13.18
N GLU A 146 -16.86 -9.85 -14.41
CA GLU A 146 -17.14 -8.97 -15.54
C GLU A 146 -18.62 -8.90 -15.88
N ARG A 147 -19.32 -10.06 -15.89
CA ARG A 147 -20.77 -10.11 -16.05
C ARG A 147 -21.49 -9.41 -14.89
N PHE A 148 -21.09 -9.71 -13.65
CA PHE A 148 -21.66 -9.06 -12.47
C PHE A 148 -21.57 -7.53 -12.57
N HIS A 149 -20.39 -7.03 -12.98
CA HIS A 149 -20.20 -5.59 -13.14
C HIS A 149 -21.08 -5.02 -14.27
N ALA A 150 -21.16 -5.70 -15.42
CA ALA A 150 -21.99 -5.28 -16.54
C ALA A 150 -23.49 -5.24 -16.18
N ASP A 151 -23.96 -6.24 -15.43
CA ASP A 151 -25.38 -6.40 -15.11
C ASP A 151 -25.85 -5.50 -13.94
N PHE A 152 -24.97 -5.24 -12.95
CA PHE A 152 -25.38 -4.62 -11.69
C PHE A 152 -24.62 -3.35 -11.32
N ALA A 153 -23.47 -3.06 -11.94
CA ALA A 153 -22.60 -1.98 -11.52
C ALA A 153 -22.08 -1.07 -12.66
N LYS A 154 -22.55 -1.28 -13.90
CA LYS A 154 -22.11 -0.52 -15.08
C LYS A 154 -22.16 1.00 -14.87
N ASP A 155 -23.25 1.49 -14.27
CA ASP A 155 -23.49 2.92 -14.05
C ASP A 155 -23.01 3.41 -12.67
N VAL A 156 -22.43 2.52 -11.87
CA VAL A 156 -21.95 2.84 -10.52
C VAL A 156 -20.48 3.30 -10.60
N LYS A 157 -20.27 4.61 -10.73
CA LYS A 157 -18.92 5.21 -10.92
C LYS A 157 -17.88 4.79 -9.88
N ARG A 158 -18.30 4.45 -8.66
CA ARG A 158 -17.39 4.10 -7.56
C ARG A 158 -17.16 2.59 -7.36
N LEU A 159 -17.75 1.74 -8.18
CA LEU A 159 -17.42 0.32 -8.26
C LEU A 159 -16.77 0.06 -9.63
N ARG A 160 -15.49 -0.23 -9.63
CA ARG A 160 -14.67 -0.40 -10.83
C ARG A 160 -14.08 -1.80 -10.89
N LEU A 161 -13.85 -2.31 -12.10
CA LEU A 161 -13.06 -3.51 -12.30
C LEU A 161 -11.57 -3.18 -12.31
N SER A 162 -10.76 -3.96 -11.60
CA SER A 162 -9.32 -3.97 -11.83
C SER A 162 -9.04 -4.42 -13.27
N PRO A 163 -8.22 -3.69 -14.06
CA PRO A 163 -7.79 -4.18 -15.35
C PRO A 163 -6.99 -5.47 -15.19
N ALA A 164 -7.14 -6.37 -16.14
CA ALA A 164 -6.45 -7.65 -16.16
C ALA A 164 -5.94 -7.97 -17.56
N THR A 165 -4.78 -8.60 -17.66
CA THR A 165 -4.18 -9.03 -18.91
C THR A 165 -3.39 -10.32 -18.73
N THR A 166 -3.29 -11.11 -19.80
CA THR A 166 -2.34 -12.24 -19.87
C THR A 166 -1.03 -11.85 -20.56
N ASN A 167 -0.92 -10.60 -21.03
CA ASN A 167 0.27 -10.09 -21.69
C ASN A 167 1.18 -9.38 -20.69
N ILE A 168 2.30 -10.00 -20.37
CA ILE A 168 3.29 -9.44 -19.43
C ILE A 168 3.86 -8.09 -19.90
N LYS A 169 4.00 -7.85 -21.22
CA LYS A 169 4.49 -6.57 -21.73
C LYS A 169 3.50 -5.44 -21.40
N GLN A 170 2.22 -5.71 -21.51
CA GLN A 170 1.17 -4.76 -21.13
C GLN A 170 1.19 -4.48 -19.62
N ALA A 171 1.39 -5.51 -18.78
CA ALA A 171 1.50 -5.33 -17.32
C ALA A 171 2.72 -4.48 -16.94
N LEU A 172 3.88 -4.70 -17.57
CA LEU A 172 5.08 -3.88 -17.38
C LEU A 172 4.89 -2.44 -17.89
N GLU A 173 4.12 -2.25 -18.95
CA GLU A 173 3.78 -0.92 -19.45
C GLU A 173 2.90 -0.14 -18.45
N TRP A 174 1.99 -0.81 -17.75
CA TRP A 174 1.25 -0.17 -16.66
C TRP A 174 2.18 0.39 -15.57
N LEU A 175 3.20 -0.38 -15.15
CA LEU A 175 4.20 0.09 -14.19
C LEU A 175 4.96 1.31 -14.70
N ARG A 176 5.39 1.26 -15.97
CA ARG A 176 6.15 2.35 -16.59
C ARG A 176 5.34 3.65 -16.66
N ARG A 177 4.05 3.55 -17.03
CA ARG A 177 3.15 4.70 -17.16
C ARG A 177 2.64 5.23 -15.83
N ALA A 178 2.36 4.34 -14.89
CA ALA A 178 1.76 4.72 -13.62
C ALA A 178 2.74 5.40 -12.65
N GLY A 179 4.05 5.29 -12.87
CA GLY A 179 5.06 5.90 -12.01
C GLY A 179 4.87 5.50 -10.54
N ASN A 180 4.56 6.45 -9.67
CA ASN A 180 4.34 6.22 -8.24
C ASN A 180 2.89 5.81 -7.89
N SER A 181 1.96 5.83 -8.87
CA SER A 181 0.54 5.50 -8.61
C SER A 181 0.27 4.01 -8.47
N LEU A 182 1.22 3.14 -8.83
CA LEU A 182 1.13 1.70 -8.63
C LEU A 182 2.25 1.22 -7.72
N ASP A 183 1.89 0.32 -6.81
CA ASP A 183 2.83 -0.34 -5.90
C ASP A 183 3.54 -1.56 -6.56
N GLY A 184 3.06 -1.99 -7.72
CA GLY A 184 3.58 -3.13 -8.43
C GLY A 184 2.56 -3.81 -9.34
N ILE A 185 2.78 -5.12 -9.57
CA ILE A 185 1.86 -6.02 -10.28
C ILE A 185 1.56 -7.23 -9.40
N VAL A 186 0.32 -7.69 -9.45
CA VAL A 186 -0.10 -9.00 -8.93
C VAL A 186 -0.28 -9.94 -10.11
N ALA A 187 0.33 -11.13 -10.05
CA ALA A 187 0.10 -12.20 -11.02
C ALA A 187 -0.64 -13.36 -10.33
N LYS A 188 -1.70 -13.84 -10.99
CA LYS A 188 -2.59 -14.88 -10.47
C LYS A 188 -2.70 -16.04 -11.44
N ARG A 189 -2.69 -17.27 -10.96
CA ARG A 189 -2.91 -18.47 -11.76
C ARG A 189 -4.35 -18.55 -12.24
N LEU A 190 -4.54 -18.63 -13.56
CA LEU A 190 -5.86 -18.69 -14.21
C LEU A 190 -6.63 -19.99 -13.94
N ASP A 191 -5.91 -21.08 -13.72
CA ASP A 191 -6.43 -22.43 -13.56
C ASP A 191 -6.79 -22.80 -12.11
N LEU A 192 -6.41 -21.96 -11.12
CA LEU A 192 -6.62 -22.27 -9.71
C LEU A 192 -7.86 -21.61 -9.12
N GLY A 193 -8.46 -22.31 -8.13
CA GLY A 193 -9.49 -21.76 -7.27
C GLY A 193 -8.95 -20.66 -6.33
N TYR A 194 -9.84 -19.96 -5.64
CA TYR A 194 -9.49 -19.00 -4.60
C TYR A 194 -9.06 -19.76 -3.34
N ARG A 195 -7.78 -19.67 -2.99
CA ARG A 195 -7.19 -20.37 -1.85
C ARG A 195 -7.20 -19.46 -0.62
N SER A 196 -8.30 -19.51 0.12
CA SER A 196 -8.47 -18.74 1.35
C SER A 196 -7.37 -19.01 2.36
N GLY A 197 -6.75 -17.93 2.88
CA GLY A 197 -5.67 -18.01 3.87
C GLY A 197 -4.31 -18.49 3.34
N ASP A 198 -4.20 -18.77 2.03
CA ASP A 198 -3.01 -19.31 1.38
C ASP A 198 -2.43 -18.30 0.37
N ARG A 199 -1.18 -18.52 -0.05
CA ARG A 199 -0.45 -17.72 -1.04
C ARG A 199 -0.25 -18.45 -2.37
N THR A 200 -0.56 -19.74 -2.42
CA THR A 200 -0.34 -20.58 -3.60
C THR A 200 -1.12 -20.08 -4.80
N GLY A 201 -0.42 -19.78 -5.89
CA GLY A 201 -1.03 -19.34 -7.15
C GLY A 201 -1.29 -17.85 -7.27
N MET A 202 -0.84 -17.05 -6.30
CA MET A 202 -0.83 -15.60 -6.40
C MET A 202 0.52 -15.03 -5.95
N VAL A 203 1.14 -14.23 -6.80
CA VAL A 203 2.41 -13.57 -6.49
C VAL A 203 2.30 -12.06 -6.72
N LYS A 204 3.12 -11.31 -6.01
CA LYS A 204 3.24 -9.85 -6.16
C LYS A 204 4.68 -9.46 -6.47
N TYR A 205 4.83 -8.66 -7.50
CA TYR A 205 6.06 -7.96 -7.83
C TYR A 205 5.92 -6.51 -7.39
N LYS A 206 6.86 -6.02 -6.58
CA LYS A 206 6.87 -4.63 -6.12
C LYS A 206 7.97 -3.85 -6.84
N VAL A 207 7.67 -2.61 -7.19
CA VAL A 207 8.71 -1.68 -7.65
C VAL A 207 9.51 -1.21 -6.46
N ILE A 208 10.78 -1.63 -6.40
CA ILE A 208 11.74 -1.14 -5.42
C ILE A 208 12.50 0.03 -6.04
N ARG A 209 12.50 1.14 -5.34
CA ARG A 209 13.20 2.38 -5.72
C ARG A 209 14.39 2.60 -4.82
N SER A 210 15.34 3.44 -5.23
CA SER A 210 16.39 3.89 -4.34
C SER A 210 16.41 5.41 -4.21
N ALA A 211 16.92 5.88 -3.08
CA ALA A 211 17.17 7.29 -2.83
C ALA A 211 18.47 7.46 -2.04
N ASP A 212 19.16 8.55 -2.31
CA ASP A 212 20.31 8.97 -1.52
C ASP A 212 19.85 9.88 -0.39
N CYS A 213 20.19 9.50 0.84
CA CYS A 213 19.74 10.20 2.03
C CYS A 213 20.95 10.62 2.89
N VAL A 214 20.84 11.78 3.50
CA VAL A 214 21.79 12.20 4.54
C VAL A 214 21.49 11.44 5.82
N VAL A 215 22.53 10.96 6.50
CA VAL A 215 22.41 10.40 7.85
C VAL A 215 22.48 11.55 8.85
N GLY A 216 21.29 12.02 9.30
CA GLY A 216 21.18 13.12 10.26
C GLY A 216 21.27 12.68 11.71
N GLY A 217 21.18 11.37 11.98
CA GLY A 217 21.29 10.80 13.32
C GLY A 217 21.25 9.29 13.34
N PHE A 218 21.29 8.70 14.53
CA PHE A 218 21.15 7.27 14.72
C PHE A 218 20.46 6.95 16.06
N ARG A 219 19.97 5.72 16.18
CA ARG A 219 19.49 5.15 17.45
C ARG A 219 20.32 3.95 17.82
N TYR A 220 20.47 3.75 19.12
CA TYR A 220 21.08 2.52 19.64
C TYR A 220 20.12 1.34 19.53
N LEU A 221 20.68 0.15 19.41
CA LEU A 221 19.95 -1.10 19.58
C LEU A 221 19.58 -1.25 21.06
N GLU A 222 18.38 -1.71 21.33
CA GLU A 222 17.84 -1.86 22.69
C GLU A 222 18.78 -2.62 23.63
N GLY A 223 18.99 -2.07 24.82
CA GLY A 223 19.87 -2.66 25.84
C GLY A 223 21.36 -2.64 25.52
N THR A 224 21.77 -1.97 24.45
CA THR A 224 23.18 -1.93 24.03
C THR A 224 23.64 -0.50 23.69
N LYS A 225 24.96 -0.34 23.54
CA LYS A 225 25.58 0.88 22.97
C LYS A 225 25.99 0.69 21.51
N LEU A 226 25.37 -0.24 20.80
CA LEU A 226 25.62 -0.47 19.36
C LEU A 226 24.53 0.21 18.54
N VAL A 227 24.90 0.72 17.35
CA VAL A 227 23.93 1.32 16.43
C VAL A 227 22.84 0.31 16.03
N GLY A 228 21.57 0.69 16.22
CA GLY A 228 20.40 -0.08 15.83
C GLY A 228 19.83 0.38 14.49
N SER A 229 19.75 1.69 14.28
CA SER A 229 19.23 2.27 13.03
C SER A 229 19.87 3.62 12.71
N LEU A 230 19.98 3.92 11.41
CA LEU A 230 20.37 5.23 10.89
C LEU A 230 19.10 6.04 10.59
N LEU A 231 19.07 7.30 11.01
CA LEU A 231 17.97 8.23 10.72
C LEU A 231 18.29 9.02 9.47
N LEU A 232 17.35 9.00 8.52
CA LEU A 232 17.54 9.48 7.17
C LEU A 232 16.90 10.85 6.96
N GLY A 233 17.57 11.71 6.22
CA GLY A 233 17.09 13.03 5.88
C GLY A 233 17.22 13.37 4.41
N LEU A 234 16.31 14.26 3.96
CA LEU A 234 16.36 14.91 2.66
C LEU A 234 16.23 16.42 2.86
N TYR A 235 16.92 17.19 2.02
CA TYR A 235 16.83 18.64 2.01
C TYR A 235 15.56 19.09 1.28
N GLY A 236 14.79 19.96 1.95
CA GLY A 236 13.66 20.67 1.36
C GLY A 236 14.09 21.85 0.48
N GLU A 237 13.10 22.48 -0.18
CA GLU A 237 13.31 23.74 -0.91
C GLU A 237 13.68 24.90 0.04
N ASP A 238 13.31 24.80 1.31
CA ASP A 238 13.69 25.71 2.40
C ASP A 238 15.17 25.57 2.82
N GLY A 239 15.92 24.65 2.21
CA GLY A 239 17.32 24.36 2.54
C GLY A 239 17.53 23.62 3.87
N LEU A 240 16.45 23.20 4.54
CA LEU A 240 16.51 22.49 5.80
C LEU A 240 16.55 20.97 5.58
N LEU A 241 17.28 20.25 6.45
CA LEU A 241 17.32 18.79 6.44
C LEU A 241 16.15 18.24 7.26
N HIS A 242 15.18 17.61 6.58
CA HIS A 242 14.02 17.00 7.20
C HIS A 242 14.18 15.50 7.38
N HIS A 243 13.85 15.00 8.56
CA HIS A 243 13.78 13.57 8.81
C HIS A 243 12.69 12.91 7.96
N VAL A 244 13.06 11.89 7.17
CA VAL A 244 12.17 11.19 6.23
C VAL A 244 11.99 9.71 6.53
N GLY A 245 12.71 9.14 7.49
CA GLY A 245 12.62 7.73 7.85
C GLY A 245 13.91 7.18 8.42
N PHE A 246 14.01 5.86 8.45
CA PHE A 246 15.19 5.19 9.00
C PHE A 246 15.50 3.89 8.26
N THR A 247 16.74 3.41 8.41
CA THR A 247 17.14 2.05 8.02
C THR A 247 17.74 1.31 9.20
N SER A 248 17.31 0.08 9.44
CA SER A 248 17.84 -0.82 10.47
C SER A 248 18.53 -2.05 9.88
N SER A 249 18.63 -2.15 8.55
CA SER A 249 19.29 -3.26 7.85
C SER A 249 20.81 -3.13 7.87
N ILE A 250 21.37 -3.12 9.09
CA ILE A 250 22.80 -3.07 9.36
C ILE A 250 23.23 -4.47 9.80
N ARG A 251 24.25 -5.04 9.16
CA ARG A 251 24.77 -6.35 9.55
C ARG A 251 25.37 -6.28 10.96
N ASP A 252 25.17 -7.30 11.76
CA ASP A 252 25.58 -7.30 13.17
C ASP A 252 27.09 -7.18 13.32
N GLU A 253 27.86 -7.78 12.42
CA GLU A 253 29.32 -7.70 12.34
C GLU A 253 29.83 -6.27 12.14
N ASP A 254 29.08 -5.44 11.41
CA ASP A 254 29.47 -4.04 11.11
C ASP A 254 29.11 -3.06 12.25
N ARG A 255 28.20 -3.42 13.16
CA ARG A 255 27.64 -2.49 14.15
C ARG A 255 28.68 -1.86 15.04
N LYS A 256 29.68 -2.63 15.51
CA LYS A 256 30.74 -2.12 16.41
C LYS A 256 31.58 -1.05 15.74
N ALA A 257 32.08 -1.33 14.55
CA ALA A 257 32.93 -0.39 13.78
C ALA A 257 32.11 0.84 13.36
N LEU A 258 30.88 0.64 12.91
CA LEU A 258 29.96 1.72 12.53
C LEU A 258 29.63 2.62 13.73
N THR A 259 29.34 2.05 14.89
CA THR A 259 29.07 2.83 16.11
C THR A 259 30.26 3.73 16.46
N ALA A 260 31.48 3.19 16.45
CA ALA A 260 32.70 3.96 16.74
C ALA A 260 32.89 5.14 15.76
N ARG A 261 32.52 4.93 14.48
CA ARG A 261 32.56 5.98 13.44
C ARG A 261 31.47 7.05 13.72
N LEU A 262 30.22 6.64 14.01
CA LEU A 262 29.10 7.56 14.22
C LEU A 262 29.29 8.42 15.49
N VAL A 263 29.76 7.83 16.58
CA VAL A 263 30.02 8.54 17.85
C VAL A 263 30.99 9.71 17.67
N LYS A 264 32.02 9.57 16.82
CA LYS A 264 32.96 10.65 16.47
C LYS A 264 32.32 11.79 15.70
N LEU A 265 31.17 11.54 15.06
CA LEU A 265 30.44 12.51 14.24
C LEU A 265 29.23 13.11 14.96
N ARG A 266 29.00 12.78 16.24
CA ARG A 266 27.91 13.35 17.02
C ARG A 266 27.99 14.87 17.05
N ARG A 267 26.91 15.54 16.62
CA ARG A 267 26.81 17.00 16.61
C ARG A 267 25.36 17.44 16.44
N PRO A 268 24.78 18.19 17.38
CA PRO A 268 23.48 18.85 17.19
C PRO A 268 23.53 19.89 16.05
N PRO A 269 22.38 20.15 15.41
CA PRO A 269 21.06 19.57 15.67
C PRO A 269 20.79 18.24 14.91
N GLY A 270 21.69 17.77 14.05
CA GLY A 270 21.48 16.62 13.18
C GLY A 270 20.47 16.91 12.05
N PHE A 271 19.20 17.16 12.38
CA PHE A 271 18.18 17.65 11.46
C PHE A 271 17.92 19.13 11.74
N THR A 272 17.82 19.94 10.69
CA THR A 272 17.58 21.40 10.77
C THR A 272 16.13 21.79 10.51
N GLY A 273 15.36 20.87 9.87
CA GLY A 273 13.93 20.97 9.67
C GLY A 273 13.16 20.03 10.61
N ARG A 274 12.23 19.26 10.07
CA ARG A 274 11.48 18.26 10.85
C ARG A 274 12.41 17.21 11.46
N ALA A 275 12.40 17.09 12.78
CA ALA A 275 13.20 16.13 13.54
C ALA A 275 12.45 14.79 13.79
N PRO A 276 13.16 13.71 14.17
CA PRO A 276 12.54 12.49 14.69
C PRO A 276 11.77 12.75 16.00
N GLY A 277 10.75 11.94 16.31
CA GLY A 277 10.03 12.01 17.60
C GLY A 277 8.81 12.91 17.62
N GLY A 278 8.39 13.51 16.49
CA GLY A 278 7.11 14.24 16.43
C GLY A 278 5.91 13.32 16.68
N PRO A 279 4.76 13.87 17.14
CA PRO A 279 3.58 13.09 17.50
C PRO A 279 3.10 12.27 16.29
N SER A 280 3.09 10.95 16.46
CA SER A 280 2.50 10.02 15.51
C SER A 280 1.73 8.95 16.27
N ARG A 281 0.73 8.32 15.62
CA ARG A 281 -0.01 7.18 16.22
C ARG A 281 0.88 5.99 16.60
N TRP A 282 2.13 6.00 16.12
CA TRP A 282 3.12 4.94 16.31
C TRP A 282 4.32 5.42 17.12
N SER A 283 4.28 6.66 17.67
CA SER A 283 5.33 7.16 18.53
C SER A 283 5.22 6.50 19.89
N THR A 284 6.30 5.83 20.32
CA THR A 284 6.54 5.38 21.69
C THR A 284 7.53 6.35 22.33
N GLU A 285 7.66 6.36 23.65
CA GLU A 285 8.68 7.16 24.37
C GLU A 285 10.08 6.94 23.76
N ARG A 286 10.38 5.72 23.32
CA ARG A 286 11.64 5.33 22.66
C ARG A 286 11.87 5.99 21.30
N THR A 287 10.84 6.42 20.59
CA THR A 287 11.01 7.09 19.29
C THR A 287 11.59 8.49 19.42
N GLY A 288 11.58 9.07 20.63
CA GLY A 288 12.18 10.35 20.96
C GLY A 288 13.71 10.32 21.18
N GLU A 289 14.28 9.16 21.55
CA GLU A 289 15.72 9.03 21.87
C GLU A 289 16.53 8.76 20.60
N TRP A 290 17.44 9.66 20.27
CA TRP A 290 18.37 9.51 19.16
C TRP A 290 19.59 10.43 19.32
N GLU A 291 20.70 10.05 18.66
CA GLU A 291 21.94 10.81 18.65
C GLU A 291 22.05 11.62 17.36
N PRO A 292 22.17 12.95 17.43
CA PRO A 292 22.36 13.80 16.26
C PRO A 292 23.76 13.68 15.67
N LEU A 293 23.85 13.75 14.33
CA LEU A 293 25.11 13.65 13.61
C LEU A 293 25.38 14.90 12.77
N LYS A 294 26.67 15.21 12.61
CA LYS A 294 27.11 16.13 11.56
C LYS A 294 26.64 15.61 10.20
N GLN A 295 26.07 16.49 9.38
CA GLN A 295 25.45 16.17 8.08
C GLN A 295 26.53 15.94 6.99
N VAL A 296 27.34 14.89 7.12
CA VAL A 296 28.47 14.57 6.21
C VAL A 296 28.38 13.18 5.62
N LEU A 297 27.50 12.33 6.12
CA LEU A 297 27.34 10.96 5.63
C LEU A 297 26.12 10.84 4.73
N VAL A 298 26.32 10.23 3.58
CA VAL A 298 25.24 9.91 2.63
C VAL A 298 25.18 8.39 2.44
N VAL A 299 23.94 7.88 2.42
CA VAL A 299 23.64 6.48 2.15
C VAL A 299 22.62 6.36 1.03
N GLU A 300 22.76 5.36 0.20
CA GLU A 300 21.73 4.91 -0.70
C GLU A 300 20.88 3.87 0.00
N VAL A 301 19.55 4.06 -0.03
CA VAL A 301 18.60 3.13 0.56
C VAL A 301 17.55 2.71 -0.47
N ALA A 302 17.13 1.44 -0.42
CA ALA A 302 15.98 0.98 -1.14
C ALA A 302 14.70 1.22 -0.33
N TYR A 303 13.63 1.63 -1.03
CA TYR A 303 12.32 1.88 -0.43
C TYR A 303 11.21 1.45 -1.39
N ASP A 304 10.03 1.16 -0.85
CA ASP A 304 8.85 0.84 -1.64
C ASP A 304 7.97 2.07 -1.92
N GLN A 305 7.70 2.90 -0.90
CA GLN A 305 6.83 4.06 -1.03
C GLN A 305 7.30 5.24 -0.19
N PHE A 306 7.03 6.44 -0.72
CA PHE A 306 7.26 7.72 -0.07
C PHE A 306 5.97 8.54 -0.12
N THR A 307 5.38 8.86 1.05
CA THR A 307 4.11 9.59 1.17
C THR A 307 4.15 10.49 2.41
N GLY A 308 3.48 11.63 2.36
CA GLY A 308 3.44 12.57 3.49
C GLY A 308 4.82 13.06 3.93
N GLY A 309 5.77 13.15 2.98
CA GLY A 309 7.16 13.56 3.23
C GLY A 309 7.98 12.54 4.03
N ARG A 310 7.62 11.24 4.00
CA ARG A 310 8.34 10.15 4.70
C ARG A 310 8.30 8.84 3.92
N PHE A 311 9.31 8.01 4.13
CA PHE A 311 9.26 6.60 3.76
C PHE A 311 8.18 5.91 4.59
N ARG A 312 7.24 5.25 3.93
CA ARG A 312 6.08 4.62 4.55
C ARG A 312 6.43 3.40 5.40
N HIS A 313 7.44 2.66 4.96
CA HIS A 313 8.00 1.51 5.68
C HIS A 313 9.48 1.73 5.97
N GLY A 314 10.10 0.84 6.75
CA GLY A 314 11.54 0.84 6.92
C GLY A 314 12.25 0.67 5.57
N THR A 315 13.34 1.39 5.40
CA THR A 315 14.16 1.29 4.18
C THR A 315 15.23 0.21 4.35
N LYS A 316 15.76 -0.30 3.21
CA LYS A 316 16.88 -1.22 3.20
C LYS A 316 18.14 -0.46 2.82
N PHE A 317 19.17 -0.53 3.68
CA PHE A 317 20.51 0.00 3.38
C PHE A 317 21.08 -0.73 2.15
N LEU A 318 21.57 0.01 1.16
CA LEU A 318 22.25 -0.52 -0.02
C LEU A 318 23.74 -0.31 0.08
N ARG A 319 24.18 0.95 0.21
CA ARG A 319 25.62 1.31 0.29
C ARG A 319 25.83 2.72 0.83
N TRP A 320 27.05 2.99 1.26
CA TRP A 320 27.51 4.33 1.52
C TRP A 320 27.80 5.08 0.21
N ARG A 321 27.55 6.38 0.21
CA ARG A 321 27.75 7.27 -0.95
C ARG A 321 28.79 8.37 -0.61
N PRO A 322 30.09 8.01 -0.49
CA PRO A 322 31.14 9.00 -0.24
C PRO A 322 31.36 9.95 -1.44
N ASP A 323 30.87 9.56 -2.60
CA ASP A 323 30.90 10.29 -3.87
C ASP A 323 29.83 11.39 -3.96
N LYS A 324 28.85 11.41 -3.06
CA LYS A 324 27.71 12.32 -3.12
C LYS A 324 27.73 13.35 -2.01
N ALA A 325 27.61 14.63 -2.38
CA ALA A 325 27.48 15.71 -1.39
C ALA A 325 26.11 15.65 -0.69
N PRO A 326 26.03 15.86 0.64
CA PRO A 326 24.76 15.89 1.38
C PRO A 326 23.71 16.83 0.79
N SER A 327 24.11 18.01 0.30
CA SER A 327 23.23 19.01 -0.32
C SER A 327 22.53 18.54 -1.61
N GLN A 328 22.98 17.44 -2.21
CA GLN A 328 22.36 16.82 -3.37
C GLN A 328 21.23 15.85 -2.99
N CYS A 329 21.09 15.51 -1.71
CA CYS A 329 20.03 14.62 -1.22
C CYS A 329 18.74 15.40 -0.98
N LYS A 330 18.00 15.64 -2.04
CA LYS A 330 16.78 16.48 -2.03
C LYS A 330 15.50 15.64 -2.19
N PHE A 331 14.35 16.24 -1.88
CA PHE A 331 13.04 15.61 -2.02
C PHE A 331 12.66 15.27 -3.47
N ASP A 332 13.21 15.96 -4.47
CA ASP A 332 12.94 15.73 -5.89
C ASP A 332 13.20 14.27 -6.34
N GLN A 333 14.13 13.57 -5.67
CA GLN A 333 14.38 12.13 -5.93
C GLN A 333 13.18 11.24 -5.62
N VAL A 334 12.35 11.61 -4.66
CA VAL A 334 11.24 10.79 -4.13
C VAL A 334 9.87 11.36 -4.47
N GLU A 335 9.79 12.66 -4.79
CA GLU A 335 8.58 13.39 -5.17
C GLU A 335 8.29 13.37 -6.68
N ARG A 336 8.81 12.39 -7.41
CA ARG A 336 8.52 12.29 -8.84
C ARG A 336 7.02 12.39 -9.07
N ARG A 337 6.61 13.42 -9.85
CA ARG A 337 5.24 13.62 -10.27
C ARG A 337 4.72 12.32 -10.86
N SER A 338 3.69 11.76 -10.25
CA SER A 338 2.98 10.63 -10.85
C SER A 338 2.42 11.10 -12.18
N PRO A 339 2.61 10.34 -13.27
CA PRO A 339 1.81 10.54 -14.46
C PRO A 339 0.34 10.50 -14.03
N GLY A 340 -0.49 11.36 -14.62
CA GLY A 340 -1.89 11.48 -14.24
C GLY A 340 -2.66 10.15 -14.31
N PRO A 341 -3.90 10.10 -13.82
CA PRO A 341 -4.72 8.88 -13.73
C PRO A 341 -4.99 8.20 -15.06
N GLU A 342 -4.64 8.83 -16.19
CA GLU A 342 -4.72 8.25 -17.52
C GLU A 342 -3.69 7.14 -17.79
N ALA A 343 -2.68 7.00 -16.93
CA ALA A 343 -1.63 6.00 -17.09
C ALA A 343 -2.11 4.56 -16.84
N ILE A 344 -3.22 4.40 -16.12
CA ILE A 344 -3.86 3.10 -15.85
C ILE A 344 -5.21 3.11 -16.56
N PRO A 345 -5.63 2.02 -17.25
CA PRO A 345 -6.88 2.00 -18.01
C PRO A 345 -8.15 1.95 -17.13
N VAL A 346 -8.09 2.59 -15.96
CA VAL A 346 -9.23 2.80 -15.05
C VAL A 346 -9.27 4.29 -14.71
N ARG A 347 -10.25 4.99 -15.28
CA ARG A 347 -10.54 6.37 -14.89
C ARG A 347 -11.16 6.33 -13.48
N LEU A 348 -10.47 6.89 -12.50
CA LEU A 348 -10.95 6.95 -11.10
C LEU A 348 -11.83 8.19 -10.84
N ARG A 349 -11.98 9.08 -11.83
CA ARG A 349 -12.85 10.27 -11.78
C ARG A 349 -14.02 10.17 -12.73
#